data_1c0845cd6b8787386be449c616015e50
#
_entry.id   1c0845cd6b8787386be449c616015e50
#
_cell.length_a   1.000
_cell.length_b   1.000
_cell.length_c   1.000
_cell.angle_alpha   90.00
_cell.angle_beta   90.00
_cell.angle_gamma   90.00
#
_symmetry.space_group_name_H-M   'P 1'
#
loop_
_entity.id
_entity.type
_entity.pdbx_description
1 polymer ?
#
loop_
_entity_poly.entity_id
_entity_poly.type
_entity_poly.pdbx_seq_one_letter_code
_entity_poly.pdbx_strand_id
1 'polypeptide(L)'
;EPDKLESKERAKKLFPPDSDAYLAACCLRDEIAARLPTSTPPSEKQLQSWADAFDKCHRLDGHDWDEIERVLLFSQSDKFWQQNVLSGEKFRKQYTALLARMGGGQ
;
A
#
# COMPACT_ATOMS: atom_id res chain seq x y z
N GLU A 1 -7.07 0.42 26.78
CA GLU A 1 -7.12 0.49 26.52
C GLU A 1 -6.82 0.73 26.12
N PRO A 2 -6.71 0.98 26.07
CA PRO A 2 -6.68 1.25 25.54
C PRO A 2 -6.50 1.03 25.07
N ASP A 3 -6.31 0.85 25.11
CA ASP A 3 -6.45 0.53 24.62
C ASP A 3 -7.06 0.14 24.42
N LYS A 4 -7.61 -0.11 25.10
CA LYS A 4 -8.49 -0.46 24.78
C LYS A 4 -9.33 0.17 24.07
N LEU A 5 -9.69 0.93 24.37
CA LEU A 5 -10.28 1.91 23.56
C LEU A 5 -9.72 1.99 22.24
N GLU A 6 -8.46 2.05 22.10
CA GLU A 6 -7.86 2.01 20.89
C GLU A 6 -8.25 0.84 20.10
N SER A 7 -8.55 -0.24 20.72
CA SER A 7 -9.01 -1.40 20.05
C SER A 7 -10.26 -1.14 19.29
N LYS A 8 -11.16 -0.41 19.89
CA LYS A 8 -12.38 -0.09 19.22
C LYS A 8 -12.17 0.78 18.04
N GLU A 9 -11.28 1.74 18.18
CA GLU A 9 -10.99 2.60 17.10
C GLU A 9 -10.44 1.83 15.94
N ARG A 10 -9.55 0.91 16.20
CA ARG A 10 -8.97 0.13 15.15
C ARG A 10 -10.01 -0.73 14.45
N ALA A 11 -10.94 -1.26 15.21
CA ALA A 11 -11.99 -2.06 14.61
C ALA A 11 -12.79 -1.26 13.61
N LYS A 12 -13.02 0.00 13.92
CA LYS A 12 -13.78 0.83 13.02
C LYS A 12 -13.01 1.16 11.77
N LYS A 13 -11.71 0.97 11.79
CA LYS A 13 -10.89 1.29 10.64
C LYS A 13 -10.59 0.12 9.74
N LEU A 14 -11.25 -1.00 9.99
CA LEU A 14 -11.05 -2.13 9.11
C LEU A 14 -11.64 -1.82 7.74
N PHE A 15 -10.92 -2.23 6.73
CA PHE A 15 -11.32 -1.98 5.36
C PHE A 15 -11.99 -3.22 4.79
N PRO A 16 -13.15 -3.06 4.13
CA PRO A 16 -13.79 -4.23 3.53
C PRO A 16 -12.99 -4.72 2.32
N PRO A 17 -13.13 -5.99 1.98
CA PRO A 17 -12.33 -6.57 0.89
C PRO A 17 -12.57 -5.92 -0.46
N ASP A 18 -13.67 -5.22 -0.64
CA ASP A 18 -13.97 -4.58 -1.90
C ASP A 18 -13.64 -3.10 -1.89
N SER A 19 -13.04 -2.58 -0.82
CA SER A 19 -12.65 -1.18 -0.80
C SER A 19 -11.40 -0.97 -1.65
N ASP A 20 -11.26 0.21 -2.21
CA ASP A 20 -10.10 0.52 -3.04
C ASP A 20 -8.80 0.36 -2.26
N ALA A 21 -8.81 0.78 -0.99
CA ALA A 21 -7.61 0.67 -0.16
C ALA A 21 -7.21 -0.79 0.04
N TYR A 22 -8.17 -1.63 0.32
CA TYR A 22 -7.87 -3.03 0.54
C TYR A 22 -7.42 -3.71 -0.75
N LEU A 23 -8.06 -3.34 -1.86
CA LEU A 23 -7.68 -3.89 -3.16
C LEU A 23 -6.25 -3.51 -3.51
N ALA A 24 -5.85 -2.28 -3.18
CA ALA A 24 -4.48 -1.85 -3.42
C ALA A 24 -3.51 -2.67 -2.57
N ALA A 25 -3.88 -2.95 -1.32
CA ALA A 25 -3.04 -3.77 -0.46
C ALA A 25 -2.89 -5.17 -1.04
N CYS A 26 -3.98 -5.73 -1.54
CA CYS A 26 -3.94 -7.06 -2.15
C CYS A 26 -3.10 -7.05 -3.42
N CYS A 27 -3.18 -5.99 -4.20
CA CYS A 27 -2.39 -5.86 -5.41
C CYS A 27 -0.89 -5.90 -5.07
N LEU A 28 -0.49 -5.15 -4.06
CA LEU A 28 0.90 -5.14 -3.64
C LEU A 28 1.32 -6.53 -3.16
N ARG A 29 0.46 -7.18 -2.37
CA ARG A 29 0.73 -8.53 -1.90
C ARG A 29 0.95 -9.49 -3.08
N ASP A 30 0.06 -9.41 -4.07
CA ASP A 30 0.14 -10.32 -5.21
C ASP A 30 1.37 -10.07 -6.05
N GLU A 31 1.74 -8.80 -6.22
CA GLU A 31 2.94 -8.47 -6.99
C GLU A 31 4.20 -8.99 -6.31
N ILE A 32 4.26 -8.85 -4.99
CA ILE A 32 5.40 -9.36 -4.24
C ILE A 32 5.45 -10.87 -4.32
N ALA A 33 4.30 -11.52 -4.16
CA ALA A 33 4.25 -12.97 -4.19
C ALA A 33 4.66 -13.52 -5.57
N ALA A 34 4.31 -12.81 -6.62
CA ALA A 34 4.66 -13.24 -7.96
C ALA A 34 6.17 -13.21 -8.17
N ARG A 35 6.84 -12.22 -7.58
CA ARG A 35 8.29 -12.11 -7.71
C ARG A 35 9.03 -12.96 -6.70
N LEU A 36 8.49 -13.05 -5.50
CA LEU A 36 9.15 -13.71 -4.39
C LEU A 36 8.25 -14.80 -3.83
N PRO A 37 8.08 -15.89 -4.57
CA PRO A 37 7.10 -16.91 -4.15
C PRO A 37 7.43 -17.57 -2.83
N THR A 38 8.66 -17.47 -2.37
CA THR A 38 9.02 -18.05 -1.10
C THR A 38 8.86 -17.09 0.07
N SER A 39 8.50 -15.84 -0.21
CA SER A 39 8.33 -14.90 0.87
C SER A 39 7.02 -15.19 1.61
N THR A 40 7.01 -14.85 2.89
CA THR A 40 5.82 -15.04 3.69
C THR A 40 4.78 -13.98 3.33
N PRO A 41 3.55 -14.39 3.01
CA PRO A 41 2.52 -13.40 2.69
C PRO A 41 2.14 -12.60 3.94
N PRO A 42 1.68 -11.38 3.77
CA PRO A 42 1.26 -10.58 4.92
C PRO A 42 0.02 -11.18 5.58
N SER A 43 -0.07 -11.01 6.89
CA SER A 43 -1.24 -11.46 7.62
C SER A 43 -2.40 -10.51 7.33
N GLU A 44 -3.59 -10.89 7.75
CA GLU A 44 -4.74 -10.02 7.58
C GLU A 44 -4.50 -8.68 8.28
N LYS A 45 -3.89 -8.74 9.44
CA LYS A 45 -3.60 -7.52 10.18
C LYS A 45 -2.65 -6.62 9.39
N GLN A 46 -1.66 -7.21 8.75
CA GLN A 46 -0.75 -6.44 7.91
C GLN A 46 -1.44 -5.88 6.70
N LEU A 47 -2.34 -6.65 6.09
CA LEU A 47 -3.09 -6.15 4.94
C LEU A 47 -3.94 -4.96 5.34
N GLN A 48 -4.55 -5.00 6.52
CA GLN A 48 -5.33 -3.87 6.99
C GLN A 48 -4.43 -2.65 7.21
N SER A 49 -3.24 -2.87 7.73
CA SER A 49 -2.28 -1.79 7.92
C SER A 49 -1.86 -1.20 6.58
N TRP A 50 -1.63 -2.05 5.59
CA TRP A 50 -1.28 -1.58 4.24
C TRP A 50 -2.45 -0.81 3.62
N ALA A 51 -3.68 -1.32 3.81
CA ALA A 51 -4.85 -0.62 3.29
C ALA A 51 -4.96 0.76 3.92
N ASP A 52 -4.66 0.86 5.21
CA ASP A 52 -4.69 2.15 5.89
C ASP A 52 -3.68 3.11 5.25
N ALA A 53 -2.49 2.62 4.93
CA ALA A 53 -1.49 3.46 4.29
C ALA A 53 -1.96 3.94 2.92
N PHE A 54 -2.57 3.06 2.13
CA PHE A 54 -3.10 3.46 0.82
C PHE A 54 -4.24 4.44 0.98
N ASP A 55 -5.11 4.22 1.97
CA ASP A 55 -6.21 5.13 2.23
C ASP A 55 -5.68 6.52 2.59
N LYS A 56 -4.62 6.57 3.37
CA LYS A 56 -4.03 7.86 3.73
C LYS A 56 -3.40 8.54 2.51
N CYS A 57 -2.82 7.77 1.61
CA CYS A 57 -2.33 8.33 0.36
C CYS A 57 -3.45 9.02 -0.39
N HIS A 58 -4.62 8.42 -0.39
CA HIS A 58 -5.76 8.98 -1.10
C HIS A 58 -6.36 10.16 -0.34
N ARG A 59 -6.68 9.95 0.94
CA ARG A 59 -7.41 10.96 1.73
C ARG A 59 -6.55 12.12 2.16
N LEU A 60 -5.41 11.80 2.76
CA LEU A 60 -4.58 12.83 3.36
C LEU A 60 -3.60 13.46 2.37
N ASP A 61 -3.05 12.65 1.51
CA ASP A 61 -2.06 13.13 0.55
C ASP A 61 -2.71 13.60 -0.76
N GLY A 62 -3.97 13.27 -0.95
CA GLY A 62 -4.73 13.82 -2.08
C GLY A 62 -4.49 13.17 -3.42
N HIS A 63 -4.00 11.93 -3.44
CA HIS A 63 -3.73 11.26 -4.70
C HIS A 63 -4.95 10.47 -5.16
N ASP A 64 -5.20 10.46 -6.47
CA ASP A 64 -6.30 9.69 -7.03
C ASP A 64 -5.98 8.20 -6.99
N TRP A 65 -7.03 7.37 -6.89
CA TRP A 65 -6.82 5.94 -6.90
C TRP A 65 -6.18 5.47 -8.20
N ASP A 66 -6.53 6.09 -9.34
CA ASP A 66 -5.89 5.75 -10.60
C ASP A 66 -4.40 6.02 -10.56
N GLU A 67 -4.02 7.15 -9.98
CA GLU A 67 -2.62 7.49 -9.86
C GLU A 67 -1.91 6.53 -8.91
N ILE A 68 -2.56 6.24 -7.77
CA ILE A 68 -1.99 5.32 -6.80
C ILE A 68 -1.72 3.96 -7.44
N GLU A 69 -2.66 3.49 -8.23
CA GLU A 69 -2.48 2.21 -8.90
C GLU A 69 -1.31 2.24 -9.86
N ARG A 70 -1.21 3.29 -10.65
CA ARG A 70 -0.11 3.41 -11.60
C ARG A 70 1.24 3.46 -10.90
N VAL A 71 1.31 4.23 -9.82
CA VAL A 71 2.56 4.34 -9.06
C VAL A 71 2.91 3.02 -8.41
N LEU A 72 1.88 2.31 -7.90
CA LEU A 72 2.10 1.01 -7.29
C LEU A 72 2.66 0.02 -8.30
N LEU A 73 2.05 -0.07 -9.47
CA LEU A 73 2.52 -0.99 -10.49
C LEU A 73 3.92 -0.62 -10.96
N PHE A 74 4.19 0.67 -11.09
CA PHE A 74 5.53 1.11 -11.44
C PHE A 74 6.53 0.64 -10.39
N SER A 75 6.20 0.81 -9.11
CA SER A 75 7.12 0.46 -8.03
C SER A 75 7.45 -1.03 -8.06
N GLN A 76 6.50 -1.84 -8.50
CA GLN A 76 6.71 -3.29 -8.53
C GLN A 76 7.32 -3.78 -9.82
N SER A 77 7.40 -2.93 -10.83
CA SER A 77 8.03 -3.30 -12.09
C SER A 77 9.45 -2.77 -12.22
N ASP A 78 9.82 -1.78 -11.43
CA ASP A 78 11.16 -1.20 -11.48
C ASP A 78 12.10 -2.01 -10.60
N LYS A 79 13.25 -2.39 -11.11
CA LYS A 79 14.17 -3.24 -10.37
C LYS A 79 14.62 -2.65 -9.05
N PHE A 80 14.82 -1.36 -9.02
CA PHE A 80 15.25 -0.72 -7.79
C PHE A 80 14.12 -0.64 -6.77
N TRP A 81 12.97 -0.14 -7.22
CA TRP A 81 11.85 0.10 -6.31
C TRP A 81 11.18 -1.18 -5.83
N GLN A 82 11.17 -2.22 -6.65
CA GLN A 82 10.52 -3.46 -6.23
C GLN A 82 11.20 -4.10 -5.03
N GLN A 83 12.45 -3.74 -4.79
CA GLN A 83 13.17 -4.23 -3.62
C GLN A 83 12.98 -3.31 -2.42
N ASN A 84 12.52 -2.10 -2.66
CA ASN A 84 12.38 -1.10 -1.62
C ASN A 84 10.95 -0.86 -1.17
N VAL A 85 9.98 -1.21 -2.01
CA VAL A 85 8.56 -1.01 -1.69
C VAL A 85 7.95 -2.37 -1.42
N LEU A 86 8.07 -2.83 -0.18
CA LEU A 86 7.58 -4.14 0.21
C LEU A 86 6.47 -4.07 1.25
N SER A 87 5.87 -2.90 1.42
CA SER A 87 4.73 -2.74 2.31
C SER A 87 3.97 -1.48 1.91
N GLY A 88 2.75 -1.37 2.40
CA GLY A 88 1.96 -0.17 2.13
C GLY A 88 2.58 1.07 2.74
N GLU A 89 3.14 0.91 3.94
CA GLU A 89 3.79 2.04 4.60
C GLU A 89 4.99 2.54 3.80
N LYS A 90 5.78 1.61 3.29
CA LYS A 90 6.92 2.00 2.46
C LYS A 90 6.45 2.66 1.18
N PHE A 91 5.38 2.14 0.60
CA PHE A 91 4.83 2.74 -0.61
C PHE A 91 4.46 4.20 -0.34
N ARG A 92 3.76 4.46 0.75
CA ARG A 92 3.35 5.82 1.05
C ARG A 92 4.55 6.72 1.33
N LYS A 93 5.53 6.18 2.05
CA LYS A 93 6.73 6.94 2.39
C LYS A 93 7.51 7.34 1.14
N GLN A 94 7.56 6.46 0.15
CA GLN A 94 8.33 6.72 -1.07
C GLN A 94 7.49 7.27 -2.20
N TYR A 95 6.22 7.55 -1.96
CA TYR A 95 5.30 7.96 -3.02
C TYR A 95 5.82 9.13 -3.85
N THR A 96 6.28 10.17 -3.20
CA THR A 96 6.76 11.34 -3.92
C THR A 96 7.95 10.99 -4.81
N ALA A 97 8.87 10.18 -4.29
CA ALA A 97 10.02 9.77 -5.07
C ALA A 97 9.60 8.91 -6.25
N LEU A 98 8.64 8.01 -6.03
CA LEU A 98 8.14 7.16 -7.10
C LEU A 98 7.46 7.99 -8.18
N LEU A 99 6.65 8.93 -7.75
CA LEU A 99 5.92 9.79 -8.69
C LEU A 99 6.89 10.63 -9.50
N ALA A 100 7.90 11.18 -8.84
CA ALA A 100 8.90 11.96 -9.52
C ALA A 100 9.65 11.11 -10.55
N ARG A 101 9.92 9.87 -10.19
CA ARG A 101 10.63 8.97 -11.10
C ARG A 101 9.78 8.64 -12.31
N MET A 102 8.49 8.39 -12.09
CA MET A 102 7.57 8.10 -13.18
C MET A 102 7.42 9.29 -14.12
N GLY A 103 7.19 10.45 -13.51
CA GLY A 103 6.94 11.64 -14.29
C GLY A 103 8.19 12.38 -14.66
N GLY A 104 9.30 12.01 -14.05
CA GLY A 104 10.54 12.72 -14.27
C GLY A 104 11.03 12.65 -15.69
N GLY A 105 10.54 11.66 -16.40
CA GLY A 105 10.91 11.57 -17.79
C GLY A 105 10.26 12.60 -18.64
N GLN A 106 9.29 13.27 -18.10
CA GLN A 106 8.60 14.26 -18.87
C GLN A 106 9.33 15.57 -18.88
#